data_6b7034f3478fec1fdf4f0a77c3573921
#
_entry.id   6b7034f3478fec1fdf4f0a77c3573921
#
_cell.length_a   1.000
_cell.length_b   1.000
_cell.length_c   1.000
_cell.angle_alpha   90.00
_cell.angle_beta   90.00
_cell.angle_gamma   90.00
#
_symmetry.space_group_name_H-M   'P 1'
#
loop_
_entity.id
_entity.type
_entity.pdbx_description
1 polymer ?
#
loop_
_entity_poly.entity_id
_entity_poly.type
_entity_poly.pdbx_seq_one_letter_code
_entity_poly.pdbx_strand_id
1 'polypeptide(L)'
;MHRPGQPSSLLVSQERFSAAHRCNDGLLWRVPLAAAVRGAQGELVTLPTTILADRSIELPLPAGLTLDLERGGYVKLNPGFVSYYRTEYTREMAGALEAAMAAASLPPSDRLSTLEDRVSLVLGEQGNTVALLRLIGRLDLEDSFLVWKNLSSFFHVLRCIVWSSEALAARFDRFVVGAMLPCLERIGWSRAADESHLSSMLRGLLICQLGTRGCRVVEERCSALFQVWVAGGAEVEPGLREVVMKVAMASRGGGEGHAAMATLQGLLERPQERNRVLHSLGYSSTRSVLVLGLGLVMFYYCCCCW
;
A
#
# COMPACT_ATOMS: atom_id res chain seq x y z
N MET A 1 -8.30 18.65 -38.26
CA MET A 1 -9.62 19.26 -37.99
C MET A 1 -9.89 19.18 -36.49
N HIS A 2 -9.93 20.32 -35.80
CA HIS A 2 -10.19 20.41 -34.38
C HIS A 2 -11.67 20.05 -34.14
N ARG A 3 -11.96 19.00 -33.37
CA ARG A 3 -13.34 18.72 -32.95
C ARG A 3 -13.78 19.78 -31.93
N PRO A 4 -14.90 20.48 -32.10
CA PRO A 4 -15.37 21.42 -31.10
C PRO A 4 -15.65 20.67 -29.79
N GLY A 5 -14.99 21.07 -28.69
CA GLY A 5 -15.14 20.51 -27.36
C GLY A 5 -13.92 19.80 -26.79
N GLN A 6 -12.81 19.65 -27.53
CA GLN A 6 -11.57 19.08 -26.99
C GLN A 6 -10.68 20.18 -26.38
N PRO A 7 -10.13 19.95 -25.18
CA PRO A 7 -9.27 20.96 -24.56
C PRO A 7 -7.98 21.13 -25.38
N SER A 8 -7.64 22.39 -25.65
CA SER A 8 -6.34 22.77 -26.26
C SER A 8 -5.27 23.08 -25.21
N SER A 9 -5.66 23.16 -23.95
CA SER A 9 -4.79 23.44 -22.81
C SER A 9 -5.30 22.76 -21.53
N LEU A 10 -4.44 22.63 -20.55
CA LEU A 10 -4.74 22.16 -19.19
C LEU A 10 -4.62 23.35 -18.26
N LEU A 11 -5.68 23.71 -17.55
CA LEU A 11 -5.61 24.68 -16.46
C LEU A 11 -5.13 23.98 -15.19
N VAL A 12 -4.00 24.41 -14.65
CA VAL A 12 -3.42 23.90 -13.39
C VAL A 12 -3.36 25.04 -12.39
N SER A 13 -3.84 24.80 -11.18
CA SER A 13 -3.79 25.77 -10.07
C SER A 13 -3.03 25.18 -8.87
N GLN A 14 -2.52 26.05 -7.99
CA GLN A 14 -1.87 25.66 -6.76
C GLN A 14 -2.66 26.17 -5.55
N GLU A 15 -2.72 25.31 -4.53
CA GLU A 15 -3.20 25.63 -3.19
C GLU A 15 -2.25 25.02 -2.16
N ARG A 16 -2.22 25.61 -0.96
CA ARG A 16 -1.51 25.00 0.16
C ARG A 16 -2.24 23.75 0.64
N PHE A 17 -1.55 22.62 0.63
CA PHE A 17 -2.03 21.42 1.32
C PHE A 17 -1.74 21.50 2.81
N SER A 18 -2.75 21.21 3.63
CA SER A 18 -2.63 21.00 5.07
C SER A 18 -3.38 19.72 5.45
N ALA A 19 -2.78 18.91 6.32
CA ALA A 19 -3.42 17.69 6.83
C ALA A 19 -4.56 17.97 7.81
N ALA A 20 -4.68 19.21 8.33
CA ALA A 20 -5.70 19.57 9.32
C ALA A 20 -6.93 20.24 8.71
N HIS A 21 -6.76 21.04 7.66
CA HIS A 21 -7.87 21.78 7.02
C HIS A 21 -7.41 22.40 5.68
N ARG A 22 -8.36 22.80 4.83
CA ARG A 22 -8.03 23.60 3.65
C ARG A 22 -7.52 24.98 4.08
N CYS A 23 -6.35 25.34 3.59
CA CYS A 23 -5.74 26.64 3.85
C CYS A 23 -5.97 27.56 2.66
N ASN A 24 -6.50 28.76 2.93
CA ASN A 24 -6.61 29.82 1.92
C ASN A 24 -5.84 31.07 2.42
N ASP A 25 -4.54 30.88 2.69
CA ASP A 25 -3.66 31.93 3.20
C ASP A 25 -2.99 32.76 2.10
N GLY A 26 -3.30 32.47 0.84
CA GLY A 26 -2.74 33.18 -0.31
C GLY A 26 -1.29 32.86 -0.63
N LEU A 27 -0.63 31.96 0.10
CA LEU A 27 0.74 31.56 -0.16
C LEU A 27 0.86 30.88 -1.53
N LEU A 28 1.92 31.24 -2.23
CA LEU A 28 2.27 30.69 -3.53
C LEU A 28 3.71 30.17 -3.53
N TRP A 29 3.95 29.10 -4.27
CA TRP A 29 5.28 28.53 -4.46
C TRP A 29 5.68 28.59 -5.93
N ARG A 30 6.96 28.48 -6.18
CA ARG A 30 7.49 28.23 -7.54
C ARG A 30 7.58 26.73 -7.75
N VAL A 31 6.51 26.15 -8.29
CA VAL A 31 6.37 24.69 -8.43
C VAL A 31 6.81 24.27 -9.83
N PRO A 32 7.83 23.40 -9.98
CA PRO A 32 8.18 22.81 -11.27
C PRO A 32 7.11 21.79 -11.66
N LEU A 33 6.24 22.16 -12.60
CA LEU A 33 5.20 21.30 -13.15
C LEU A 33 5.75 20.47 -14.30
N ALA A 34 5.72 19.16 -14.16
CA ALA A 34 5.84 18.22 -15.23
C ALA A 34 4.51 17.50 -15.45
N ALA A 35 4.14 17.26 -16.70
CA ALA A 35 2.93 16.53 -17.05
C ALA A 35 3.19 15.54 -18.18
N ALA A 36 2.61 14.35 -18.08
CA ALA A 36 2.50 13.40 -19.17
C ALA A 36 1.04 13.29 -19.59
N VAL A 37 0.78 13.32 -20.88
CA VAL A 37 -0.56 13.25 -21.46
C VAL A 37 -0.61 12.06 -22.40
N ARG A 38 -1.55 11.14 -22.19
CA ARG A 38 -1.86 10.10 -23.14
C ARG A 38 -3.03 10.55 -24.00
N GLY A 39 -2.81 10.56 -25.31
CA GLY A 39 -3.85 10.87 -26.26
C GLY A 39 -4.76 9.69 -26.59
N ALA A 40 -5.83 9.97 -27.33
CA ALA A 40 -6.84 9.00 -27.72
C ALA A 40 -6.34 7.86 -28.63
N GLN A 41 -5.21 8.06 -29.31
CA GLN A 41 -4.57 7.05 -30.16
C GLN A 41 -3.52 6.22 -29.41
N GLY A 42 -3.36 6.46 -28.10
CA GLY A 42 -2.44 5.74 -27.23
C GLY A 42 -1.04 6.34 -27.15
N GLU A 43 -0.78 7.43 -27.87
CA GLU A 43 0.48 8.20 -27.80
C GLU A 43 0.65 8.81 -26.41
N LEU A 44 1.85 8.69 -25.85
CA LEU A 44 2.22 9.31 -24.56
C LEU A 44 3.20 10.44 -24.82
N VAL A 45 2.81 11.65 -24.47
CA VAL A 45 3.61 12.85 -24.64
C VAL A 45 3.94 13.48 -23.30
N THR A 46 5.21 13.71 -23.01
CA THR A 46 5.65 14.48 -21.85
C THR A 46 5.73 15.95 -22.23
N LEU A 47 5.00 16.80 -21.52
CA LEU A 47 5.05 18.25 -21.73
C LEU A 47 6.34 18.83 -21.16
N PRO A 48 6.87 19.94 -21.73
CA PRO A 48 8.00 20.64 -21.16
C PRO A 48 7.72 21.07 -19.72
N THR A 49 8.69 20.88 -18.84
CA THR A 49 8.58 21.33 -17.45
C THR A 49 8.44 22.84 -17.39
N THR A 50 7.39 23.33 -16.75
CA THR A 50 7.05 24.75 -16.63
C THR A 50 6.98 25.13 -15.15
N ILE A 51 7.39 26.35 -14.80
CA ILE A 51 7.30 26.83 -13.42
C ILE A 51 5.92 27.46 -13.19
N LEU A 52 5.12 26.88 -12.31
CA LEU A 52 3.93 27.53 -11.78
C LEU A 52 4.35 28.47 -10.64
N ALA A 53 4.39 29.76 -10.94
CA ALA A 53 4.74 30.82 -9.97
C ALA A 53 3.50 31.58 -9.47
N ASP A 54 2.45 31.61 -10.26
CA ASP A 54 1.17 32.28 -9.97
C ASP A 54 0.14 31.28 -9.43
N ARG A 55 -1.05 31.76 -9.09
CA ARG A 55 -2.18 30.93 -8.60
C ARG A 55 -2.55 29.83 -9.60
N SER A 56 -2.46 30.11 -10.89
CA SER A 56 -2.79 29.17 -11.95
C SER A 56 -1.96 29.42 -13.21
N ILE A 57 -1.86 28.40 -14.04
CA ILE A 57 -1.21 28.44 -15.35
C ILE A 57 -1.99 27.57 -16.34
N GLU A 58 -2.01 27.99 -17.59
CA GLU A 58 -2.47 27.15 -18.70
C GLU A 58 -1.27 26.46 -19.35
N LEU A 59 -1.32 25.13 -19.40
CA LEU A 59 -0.33 24.31 -20.12
C LEU A 59 -0.91 23.96 -21.49
N PRO A 60 -0.35 24.48 -22.59
CA PRO A 60 -0.84 24.16 -23.93
C PRO A 60 -0.56 22.69 -24.26
N LEU A 61 -1.54 22.04 -24.87
CA LEU A 61 -1.34 20.70 -25.42
C LEU A 61 -0.68 20.79 -26.80
N PRO A 62 0.22 19.86 -27.14
CA PRO A 62 0.86 19.83 -28.44
C PRO A 62 -0.14 19.76 -29.60
N ALA A 63 0.18 20.43 -30.69
CA ALA A 63 -0.66 20.38 -31.88
C ALA A 63 -0.80 18.92 -32.38
N GLY A 64 -2.03 18.51 -32.64
CA GLY A 64 -2.35 17.14 -33.07
C GLY A 64 -2.59 16.14 -31.94
N LEU A 65 -2.22 16.45 -30.69
CA LEU A 65 -2.56 15.61 -29.56
C LEU A 65 -4.06 15.78 -29.21
N THR A 66 -4.78 14.68 -29.22
CA THR A 66 -6.20 14.64 -28.88
C THR A 66 -6.37 14.00 -27.52
N LEU A 67 -6.70 14.79 -26.50
CA LEU A 67 -7.03 14.25 -25.17
C LEU A 67 -8.52 13.86 -25.16
N ASP A 68 -8.78 12.55 -25.15
CA ASP A 68 -10.12 11.98 -25.06
C ASP A 68 -10.14 10.99 -23.88
N LEU A 69 -10.72 11.46 -22.76
CA LEU A 69 -10.76 10.70 -21.51
C LEU A 69 -11.64 9.45 -21.61
N GLU A 70 -12.64 9.44 -22.50
CA GLU A 70 -13.52 8.28 -22.71
C GLU A 70 -12.86 7.17 -23.53
N ARG A 71 -11.87 7.55 -24.34
CA ARG A 71 -11.09 6.60 -25.18
C ARG A 71 -9.74 6.24 -24.57
N GLY A 72 -9.60 6.35 -23.25
CA GLY A 72 -8.41 5.94 -22.53
C GLY A 72 -7.27 6.97 -22.53
N GLY A 73 -7.55 8.22 -22.96
CA GLY A 73 -6.66 9.34 -22.70
C GLY A 73 -6.62 9.68 -21.22
N TYR A 74 -5.46 10.16 -20.74
CA TYR A 74 -5.32 10.63 -19.35
C TYR A 74 -4.25 11.70 -19.24
N VAL A 75 -4.28 12.44 -18.15
CA VAL A 75 -3.25 13.38 -17.73
C VAL A 75 -2.63 12.89 -16.44
N LYS A 76 -1.29 12.79 -16.39
CA LYS A 76 -0.53 12.52 -15.17
C LYS A 76 0.39 13.69 -14.87
N LEU A 77 0.08 14.44 -13.82
CA LEU A 77 1.01 15.43 -13.26
C LEU A 77 2.06 14.72 -12.41
N ASN A 78 3.25 15.30 -12.31
CA ASN A 78 4.39 14.73 -11.61
C ASN A 78 4.73 13.30 -12.08
N PRO A 79 4.87 13.04 -13.38
CA PRO A 79 5.25 11.72 -13.88
C PRO A 79 6.59 11.29 -13.31
N GLY A 80 6.70 10.01 -12.92
CA GLY A 80 7.89 9.48 -12.26
C GLY A 80 8.03 9.86 -10.78
N PHE A 81 7.13 10.67 -10.22
CA PHE A 81 7.12 11.09 -8.80
C PHE A 81 8.39 11.85 -8.38
N VAL A 82 8.83 12.78 -9.22
CA VAL A 82 10.12 13.48 -9.06
C VAL A 82 10.04 14.82 -8.33
N SER A 83 8.83 15.42 -8.25
CA SER A 83 8.61 16.72 -7.60
C SER A 83 7.80 16.57 -6.30
N TYR A 84 8.00 17.50 -5.37
CA TYR A 84 7.38 17.46 -4.04
C TYR A 84 6.12 18.32 -4.00
N TYR A 85 5.04 17.84 -4.60
CA TYR A 85 3.68 18.38 -4.49
C TYR A 85 2.65 17.27 -4.63
N ARG A 86 1.43 17.49 -4.12
CA ARG A 86 0.29 16.61 -4.26
C ARG A 86 -0.57 17.06 -5.42
N THR A 87 -1.25 16.11 -6.05
CA THR A 87 -2.11 16.38 -7.19
C THR A 87 -3.56 16.04 -6.88
N GLU A 88 -4.46 16.96 -7.23
CA GLU A 88 -5.90 16.72 -7.26
C GLU A 88 -6.39 16.94 -8.69
N TYR A 89 -7.24 16.06 -9.17
CA TYR A 89 -7.78 16.09 -10.54
C TYR A 89 -9.27 16.36 -10.52
N THR A 90 -9.80 16.90 -11.61
CA THR A 90 -11.25 16.91 -11.81
C THR A 90 -11.78 15.47 -11.79
N ARG A 91 -13.07 15.31 -11.55
CA ARG A 91 -13.70 13.98 -11.45
C ARG A 91 -13.46 13.13 -12.70
N GLU A 92 -13.56 13.75 -13.87
CA GLU A 92 -13.41 13.11 -15.18
C GLU A 92 -11.94 12.67 -15.39
N MET A 93 -10.98 13.57 -15.15
CA MET A 93 -9.54 13.27 -15.24
C MET A 93 -9.13 12.21 -14.23
N ALA A 94 -9.65 12.28 -13.01
CA ALA A 94 -9.42 11.29 -11.98
C ALA A 94 -9.93 9.90 -12.42
N GLY A 95 -11.13 9.83 -12.97
CA GLY A 95 -11.71 8.57 -13.47
C GLY A 95 -10.91 7.94 -14.59
N ALA A 96 -10.40 8.74 -15.54
CA ALA A 96 -9.54 8.27 -16.61
C ALA A 96 -8.20 7.74 -16.10
N LEU A 97 -7.58 8.46 -15.14
CA LEU A 97 -6.33 8.04 -14.51
C LEU A 97 -6.52 6.75 -13.68
N GLU A 98 -7.63 6.63 -12.95
CA GLU A 98 -7.99 5.42 -12.20
C GLU A 98 -8.23 4.22 -13.13
N ALA A 99 -8.84 4.42 -14.29
CA ALA A 99 -8.98 3.37 -15.29
C ALA A 99 -7.62 2.89 -15.83
N ALA A 100 -6.70 3.83 -16.09
CA ALA A 100 -5.34 3.52 -16.49
C ALA A 100 -4.55 2.76 -15.42
N MET A 101 -4.77 3.08 -14.12
CA MET A 101 -4.19 2.34 -12.99
C MET A 101 -4.73 0.93 -12.90
N ALA A 102 -6.05 0.73 -12.98
CA ALA A 102 -6.69 -0.58 -12.94
C ALA A 102 -6.22 -1.49 -14.08
N ALA A 103 -5.95 -0.92 -15.25
CA ALA A 103 -5.37 -1.61 -16.40
C ALA A 103 -3.85 -1.83 -16.31
N ALA A 104 -3.20 -1.44 -15.20
CA ALA A 104 -1.75 -1.46 -15.00
C ALA A 104 -0.95 -0.77 -16.13
N SER A 105 -1.56 0.20 -16.82
CA SER A 105 -0.95 0.90 -17.95
C SER A 105 -0.03 2.06 -17.53
N LEU A 106 -0.02 2.42 -16.24
CA LEU A 106 0.90 3.40 -15.66
C LEU A 106 2.15 2.73 -15.07
N PRO A 107 3.32 3.40 -15.09
CA PRO A 107 4.48 2.97 -14.35
C PRO A 107 4.21 2.82 -12.84
N PRO A 108 4.89 1.92 -12.12
CA PRO A 108 4.69 1.73 -10.67
C PRO A 108 4.84 3.01 -9.84
N SER A 109 5.80 3.88 -10.19
CA SER A 109 6.01 5.20 -9.55
C SER A 109 4.79 6.11 -9.68
N ASP A 110 4.14 6.09 -10.85
CA ASP A 110 2.96 6.92 -11.12
C ASP A 110 1.72 6.36 -10.44
N ARG A 111 1.58 5.03 -10.36
CA ARG A 111 0.54 4.38 -9.57
C ARG A 111 0.70 4.69 -8.08
N LEU A 112 1.93 4.56 -7.55
CA LEU A 112 2.26 4.90 -6.17
C LEU A 112 1.92 6.36 -5.85
N SER A 113 2.43 7.32 -6.63
CA SER A 113 2.21 8.75 -6.37
C SER A 113 0.73 9.13 -6.43
N THR A 114 -0.02 8.56 -7.38
CA THR A 114 -1.47 8.81 -7.49
C THR A 114 -2.23 8.30 -6.27
N LEU A 115 -1.89 7.11 -5.76
CA LEU A 115 -2.48 6.55 -4.55
C LEU A 115 -2.07 7.33 -3.30
N GLU A 116 -0.80 7.72 -3.19
CA GLU A 116 -0.29 8.50 -2.06
C GLU A 116 -0.93 9.88 -1.99
N ASP A 117 -1.13 10.55 -3.12
CA ASP A 117 -1.87 11.81 -3.19
C ASP A 117 -3.31 11.63 -2.73
N ARG A 118 -4.00 10.58 -3.23
CA ARG A 118 -5.38 10.25 -2.82
C ARG A 118 -5.50 9.90 -1.35
N VAL A 119 -4.60 9.09 -0.81
CA VAL A 119 -4.55 8.75 0.62
C VAL A 119 -4.37 10.02 1.46
N SER A 120 -3.45 10.88 1.04
CA SER A 120 -3.16 12.12 1.78
C SER A 120 -4.32 13.09 1.77
N LEU A 121 -5.02 13.23 0.63
CA LEU A 121 -6.23 14.05 0.53
C LEU A 121 -7.35 13.49 1.42
N VAL A 122 -7.52 12.16 1.47
CA VAL A 122 -8.50 11.50 2.35
C VAL A 122 -8.17 11.73 3.82
N LEU A 123 -6.91 11.55 4.21
CA LEU A 123 -6.48 11.76 5.61
C LEU A 123 -6.52 13.23 6.02
N GLY A 124 -6.39 14.15 5.06
CA GLY A 124 -6.54 15.61 5.27
C GLY A 124 -7.98 16.10 5.13
N GLU A 125 -8.98 15.22 5.14
CA GLU A 125 -10.40 15.55 5.02
C GLU A 125 -10.78 16.30 3.72
N GLN A 126 -9.93 16.22 2.70
CA GLN A 126 -10.11 16.86 1.40
C GLN A 126 -10.49 15.88 0.29
N GLY A 127 -10.41 14.57 0.57
CA GLY A 127 -10.68 13.50 -0.36
C GLY A 127 -11.92 12.66 -0.01
N ASN A 128 -12.26 11.73 -0.89
CA ASN A 128 -13.38 10.81 -0.71
C ASN A 128 -12.88 9.39 -0.42
N THR A 129 -13.01 8.94 0.83
CA THR A 129 -12.59 7.60 1.29
C THR A 129 -13.26 6.47 0.49
N VAL A 130 -14.56 6.60 0.18
CA VAL A 130 -15.31 5.55 -0.56
C VAL A 130 -14.79 5.44 -1.99
N ALA A 131 -14.49 6.57 -2.65
CA ALA A 131 -13.91 6.55 -3.99
C ALA A 131 -12.52 5.90 -3.99
N LEU A 132 -11.68 6.20 -2.98
CA LEU A 132 -10.37 5.57 -2.83
C LEU A 132 -10.48 4.06 -2.60
N LEU A 133 -11.37 3.60 -1.71
CA LEU A 133 -11.59 2.17 -1.50
C LEU A 133 -12.11 1.46 -2.76
N ARG A 134 -12.99 2.10 -3.54
CA ARG A 134 -13.42 1.56 -4.84
C ARG A 134 -12.28 1.44 -5.85
N LEU A 135 -11.38 2.41 -5.89
CA LEU A 135 -10.18 2.33 -6.72
C LEU A 135 -9.30 1.16 -6.29
N ILE A 136 -9.01 1.05 -4.98
CA ILE A 136 -8.19 -0.05 -4.44
C ILE A 136 -8.79 -1.42 -4.77
N GLY A 137 -10.12 -1.57 -4.65
CA GLY A 137 -10.82 -2.80 -5.02
C GLY A 137 -10.81 -3.16 -6.51
N ARG A 138 -10.21 -2.33 -7.37
CA ARG A 138 -10.04 -2.57 -8.82
C ARG A 138 -8.58 -2.79 -9.22
N LEU A 139 -7.66 -2.84 -8.25
CA LEU A 139 -6.22 -3.02 -8.49
C LEU A 139 -5.82 -4.50 -8.61
N ASP A 140 -6.62 -5.30 -9.29
CA ASP A 140 -6.41 -6.75 -9.42
C ASP A 140 -5.07 -7.10 -10.09
N LEU A 141 -4.55 -6.21 -10.95
CA LEU A 141 -3.27 -6.39 -11.65
C LEU A 141 -2.07 -5.75 -10.93
N GLU A 142 -2.28 -5.13 -9.76
CA GLU A 142 -1.18 -4.51 -9.02
C GLU A 142 -0.20 -5.55 -8.48
N ASP A 143 1.08 -5.35 -8.73
CA ASP A 143 2.17 -6.24 -8.34
C ASP A 143 3.39 -5.52 -7.75
N SER A 144 3.28 -4.21 -7.52
CA SER A 144 4.37 -3.42 -6.94
C SER A 144 4.38 -3.53 -5.41
N PHE A 145 5.52 -3.95 -4.85
CA PHE A 145 5.76 -3.94 -3.41
C PHE A 145 5.53 -2.55 -2.80
N LEU A 146 6.02 -1.49 -3.46
CA LEU A 146 5.91 -0.12 -2.93
C LEU A 146 4.46 0.35 -2.85
N VAL A 147 3.65 0.02 -3.84
CA VAL A 147 2.21 0.33 -3.85
C VAL A 147 1.51 -0.39 -2.71
N TRP A 148 1.66 -1.70 -2.59
CA TRP A 148 1.03 -2.48 -1.53
C TRP A 148 1.55 -2.11 -0.14
N LYS A 149 2.83 -1.75 -0.01
CA LYS A 149 3.40 -1.27 1.26
C LYS A 149 2.76 0.05 1.71
N ASN A 150 2.59 1.00 0.79
CA ASN A 150 1.92 2.27 1.07
C ASN A 150 0.45 2.06 1.46
N LEU A 151 -0.29 1.25 0.68
CA LEU A 151 -1.68 0.90 1.00
C LEU A 151 -1.83 0.16 2.33
N SER A 152 -0.86 -0.69 2.70
CA SER A 152 -0.88 -1.38 4.00
C SER A 152 -0.81 -0.41 5.17
N SER A 153 -0.05 0.69 5.05
CA SER A 153 -0.01 1.75 6.05
C SER A 153 -1.35 2.48 6.15
N PHE A 154 -1.97 2.78 5.02
CA PHE A 154 -3.32 3.36 4.98
C PHE A 154 -4.38 2.42 5.57
N PHE A 155 -4.32 1.13 5.26
CA PHE A 155 -5.22 0.13 5.85
C PHE A 155 -5.07 0.04 7.37
N HIS A 156 -3.85 0.19 7.88
CA HIS A 156 -3.63 0.24 9.33
C HIS A 156 -4.34 1.44 9.96
N VAL A 157 -4.21 2.63 9.38
CA VAL A 157 -4.89 3.84 9.87
C VAL A 157 -6.42 3.65 9.85
N LEU A 158 -6.98 3.18 8.74
CA LEU A 158 -8.43 2.92 8.66
C LEU A 158 -8.89 1.86 9.65
N ARG A 159 -8.09 0.81 9.86
CA ARG A 159 -8.41 -0.25 10.83
C ARG A 159 -8.45 0.30 12.26
N CYS A 160 -7.56 1.25 12.60
CA CYS A 160 -7.61 1.96 13.87
C CYS A 160 -8.85 2.84 14.03
N ILE A 161 -9.34 3.45 12.95
CA ILE A 161 -10.57 4.27 12.99
C ILE A 161 -11.80 3.40 13.24
N VAL A 162 -11.88 2.22 12.61
CA VAL A 162 -13.05 1.33 12.70
C VAL A 162 -12.96 0.30 13.83
N TRP A 163 -11.92 0.34 14.66
CA TRP A 163 -11.63 -0.69 15.65
C TRP A 163 -12.72 -0.88 16.71
N SER A 164 -13.44 0.20 17.06
CA SER A 164 -14.49 0.20 18.08
C SER A 164 -15.77 -0.54 17.64
N SER A 165 -15.93 -0.81 16.34
CA SER A 165 -17.05 -1.55 15.77
C SER A 165 -16.55 -2.87 15.18
N GLU A 166 -16.74 -3.98 15.90
CA GLU A 166 -16.32 -5.31 15.44
C GLU A 166 -16.90 -5.67 14.07
N ALA A 167 -18.17 -5.36 13.84
CA ALA A 167 -18.82 -5.61 12.55
C ALA A 167 -18.20 -4.82 11.40
N LEU A 168 -17.87 -3.56 11.62
CA LEU A 168 -17.26 -2.71 10.62
C LEU A 168 -15.80 -3.11 10.37
N ALA A 169 -15.07 -3.40 11.45
CA ALA A 169 -13.72 -3.92 11.39
C ALA A 169 -13.63 -5.22 10.58
N ALA A 170 -14.53 -6.18 10.84
CA ALA A 170 -14.59 -7.44 10.09
C ALA A 170 -14.96 -7.24 8.60
N ARG A 171 -15.82 -6.26 8.28
CA ARG A 171 -16.12 -5.90 6.88
C ARG A 171 -14.91 -5.28 6.18
N PHE A 172 -14.20 -4.42 6.89
CA PHE A 172 -12.99 -3.80 6.38
C PHE A 172 -11.87 -4.83 6.15
N ASP A 173 -11.65 -5.74 7.11
CA ASP A 173 -10.66 -6.82 6.96
C ASP A 173 -10.99 -7.71 5.75
N ARG A 174 -12.28 -8.08 5.54
CA ARG A 174 -12.70 -8.81 4.32
C ARG A 174 -12.44 -8.04 3.04
N PHE A 175 -12.65 -6.72 3.02
CA PHE A 175 -12.32 -5.88 1.88
C PHE A 175 -10.83 -5.92 1.56
N VAL A 176 -9.96 -5.77 2.57
CA VAL A 176 -8.49 -5.84 2.39
C VAL A 176 -8.06 -7.21 1.88
N VAL A 177 -8.63 -8.29 2.44
CA VAL A 177 -8.38 -9.66 1.97
C VAL A 177 -8.77 -9.79 0.50
N GLY A 178 -9.97 -9.34 0.11
CA GLY A 178 -10.42 -9.39 -1.29
C GLY A 178 -9.54 -8.61 -2.26
N ALA A 179 -8.97 -7.48 -1.82
CA ALA A 179 -8.09 -6.67 -2.66
C ALA A 179 -6.68 -7.28 -2.83
N MET A 180 -6.14 -7.94 -1.78
CA MET A 180 -4.75 -8.40 -1.77
C MET A 180 -4.58 -9.88 -2.17
N LEU A 181 -5.58 -10.71 -1.94
CA LEU A 181 -5.50 -12.16 -2.20
C LEU A 181 -5.19 -12.50 -3.67
N PRO A 182 -5.81 -11.86 -4.68
CA PRO A 182 -5.49 -12.14 -6.08
C PRO A 182 -4.01 -11.92 -6.43
N CYS A 183 -3.38 -10.93 -5.80
CA CYS A 183 -1.95 -10.70 -5.98
C CYS A 183 -1.11 -11.83 -5.40
N LEU A 184 -1.42 -12.34 -4.20
CA LEU A 184 -0.72 -13.48 -3.61
C LEU A 184 -0.90 -14.76 -4.44
N GLU A 185 -2.11 -15.01 -4.96
CA GLU A 185 -2.39 -16.15 -5.83
C GLU A 185 -1.55 -16.11 -7.12
N ARG A 186 -1.34 -14.92 -7.68
CA ARG A 186 -0.54 -14.70 -8.88
C ARG A 186 0.96 -14.91 -8.66
N ILE A 187 1.53 -14.33 -7.58
CA ILE A 187 2.96 -14.43 -7.29
C ILE A 187 3.34 -15.75 -6.60
N GLY A 188 2.36 -16.44 -6.01
CA GLY A 188 2.54 -17.72 -5.33
C GLY A 188 3.27 -17.63 -4.00
N TRP A 189 3.44 -18.79 -3.37
CA TRP A 189 4.04 -18.94 -2.03
C TRP A 189 5.56 -19.16 -2.07
N SER A 190 6.05 -19.75 -3.14
CA SER A 190 7.46 -20.14 -3.27
C SER A 190 8.20 -19.13 -4.12
N ARG A 191 9.45 -18.88 -3.76
CA ARG A 191 10.34 -18.02 -4.51
C ARG A 191 10.71 -18.69 -5.85
N ALA A 192 10.60 -17.95 -6.96
CA ALA A 192 11.19 -18.35 -8.22
C ALA A 192 12.71 -18.12 -8.22
N ALA A 193 13.46 -18.87 -9.05
CA ALA A 193 14.92 -18.81 -9.06
C ALA A 193 15.47 -17.43 -9.46
N ASP A 194 14.78 -16.72 -10.34
CA ASP A 194 15.11 -15.41 -10.89
C ASP A 194 14.29 -14.27 -10.28
N GLU A 195 13.59 -14.54 -9.18
CA GLU A 195 12.72 -13.57 -8.55
C GLU A 195 13.48 -12.37 -7.97
N SER A 196 12.94 -11.16 -8.21
CA SER A 196 13.48 -9.93 -7.65
C SER A 196 13.33 -9.90 -6.12
N HIS A 197 14.21 -9.16 -5.45
CA HIS A 197 14.11 -8.95 -4.00
C HIS A 197 12.78 -8.29 -3.61
N LEU A 198 12.29 -7.34 -4.42
CA LEU A 198 11.01 -6.67 -4.16
C LEU A 198 9.82 -7.62 -4.26
N SER A 199 9.84 -8.59 -5.17
CA SER A 199 8.79 -9.61 -5.27
C SER A 199 8.76 -10.52 -4.05
N SER A 200 9.94 -10.89 -3.53
CA SER A 200 10.06 -11.65 -2.27
C SER A 200 9.52 -10.86 -1.08
N MET A 201 9.83 -9.56 -1.00
CA MET A 201 9.28 -8.66 0.03
C MET A 201 7.76 -8.51 -0.09
N LEU A 202 7.24 -8.41 -1.32
CA LEU A 202 5.81 -8.34 -1.59
C LEU A 202 5.09 -9.59 -1.07
N ARG A 203 5.62 -10.79 -1.35
CA ARG A 203 5.07 -12.04 -0.85
C ARG A 203 4.95 -12.04 0.67
N GLY A 204 6.02 -11.68 1.38
CA GLY A 204 6.00 -11.56 2.83
C GLY A 204 4.96 -10.57 3.34
N LEU A 205 4.87 -9.40 2.70
CA LEU A 205 3.87 -8.38 3.03
C LEU A 205 2.44 -8.91 2.86
N LEU A 206 2.13 -9.53 1.71
CA LEU A 206 0.80 -10.07 1.41
C LEU A 206 0.41 -11.17 2.40
N ILE A 207 1.28 -12.14 2.64
CA ILE A 207 1.03 -13.22 3.61
C ILE A 207 0.75 -12.65 5.00
N CYS A 208 1.54 -11.67 5.45
CA CYS A 208 1.34 -11.01 6.74
C CYS A 208 -0.03 -10.30 6.80
N GLN A 209 -0.34 -9.46 5.82
CA GLN A 209 -1.58 -8.69 5.79
C GLN A 209 -2.82 -9.58 5.69
N LEU A 210 -2.77 -10.62 4.88
CA LEU A 210 -3.87 -11.57 4.70
C LEU A 210 -4.09 -12.44 5.94
N GLY A 211 -3.02 -13.02 6.47
CA GLY A 211 -3.10 -13.91 7.62
C GLY A 211 -3.54 -13.19 8.89
N THR A 212 -3.02 -11.99 9.17
CA THR A 212 -3.43 -11.20 10.36
C THR A 212 -4.83 -10.60 10.24
N ARG A 213 -5.49 -10.69 9.07
CA ARG A 213 -6.86 -10.23 8.84
C ARG A 213 -7.88 -11.36 8.67
N GLY A 214 -7.52 -12.58 9.00
CA GLY A 214 -8.45 -13.71 9.01
C GLY A 214 -8.66 -14.37 7.65
N CYS A 215 -7.68 -14.26 6.73
CA CYS A 215 -7.69 -15.05 5.50
C CYS A 215 -7.39 -16.51 5.82
N ARG A 216 -8.45 -17.34 5.92
CA ARG A 216 -8.38 -18.72 6.39
C ARG A 216 -7.33 -19.57 5.67
N VAL A 217 -7.27 -19.48 4.34
CA VAL A 217 -6.28 -20.24 3.53
C VAL A 217 -4.86 -19.90 3.92
N VAL A 218 -4.58 -18.62 4.20
CA VAL A 218 -3.26 -18.14 4.61
C VAL A 218 -2.96 -18.54 6.06
N GLU A 219 -3.94 -18.43 6.96
CA GLU A 219 -3.80 -18.84 8.36
C GLU A 219 -3.49 -20.34 8.49
N GLU A 220 -4.28 -21.19 7.83
CA GLU A 220 -4.10 -22.64 7.83
C GLU A 220 -2.72 -23.04 7.32
N ARG A 221 -2.28 -22.44 6.21
CA ARG A 221 -0.97 -22.73 5.63
C ARG A 221 0.18 -22.24 6.51
N CYS A 222 0.10 -21.03 7.06
CA CYS A 222 1.12 -20.54 8.00
C CYS A 222 1.18 -21.39 9.28
N SER A 223 0.04 -21.79 9.82
CA SER A 223 -0.03 -22.66 10.99
C SER A 223 0.62 -24.02 10.74
N ALA A 224 0.33 -24.64 9.59
CA ALA A 224 0.97 -25.91 9.21
C ALA A 224 2.48 -25.77 9.05
N LEU A 225 2.97 -24.72 8.36
CA LEU A 225 4.40 -24.46 8.22
C LEU A 225 5.08 -24.22 9.57
N PHE A 226 4.42 -23.49 10.46
CA PHE A 226 4.91 -23.21 11.79
C PHE A 226 5.05 -24.49 12.64
N GLN A 227 4.05 -25.36 12.65
CA GLN A 227 4.05 -26.62 13.39
C GLN A 227 5.17 -27.56 12.90
N VAL A 228 5.32 -27.72 11.57
CA VAL A 228 6.39 -28.53 10.98
C VAL A 228 7.77 -27.99 11.37
N TRP A 229 7.95 -26.68 11.33
CA TRP A 229 9.21 -26.04 11.69
C TRP A 229 9.58 -26.22 13.17
N VAL A 230 8.60 -26.01 14.08
CA VAL A 230 8.80 -26.18 15.53
C VAL A 230 9.10 -27.65 15.90
N ALA A 231 8.54 -28.62 15.18
CA ALA A 231 8.82 -30.04 15.35
C ALA A 231 10.19 -30.48 14.82
N GLY A 232 11.03 -29.56 14.34
CA GLY A 232 12.34 -29.88 13.75
C GLY A 232 12.27 -30.47 12.34
N GLY A 233 11.14 -30.29 11.66
CA GLY A 233 10.95 -30.68 10.26
C GLY A 233 11.53 -29.69 9.26
N ALA A 234 10.90 -29.56 8.08
CA ALA A 234 11.37 -28.69 7.02
C ALA A 234 11.49 -27.23 7.46
N GLU A 235 12.62 -26.61 7.16
CA GLU A 235 12.85 -25.20 7.47
C GLU A 235 11.93 -24.30 6.64
N VAL A 236 11.36 -23.28 7.29
CA VAL A 236 10.66 -22.19 6.61
C VAL A 236 11.67 -21.29 5.92
N GLU A 237 11.39 -20.91 4.68
CA GLU A 237 12.22 -19.95 3.94
C GLU A 237 12.58 -18.73 4.81
N PRO A 238 13.86 -18.33 4.90
CA PRO A 238 14.30 -17.27 5.82
C PRO A 238 13.52 -15.97 5.71
N GLY A 239 13.10 -15.58 4.49
CA GLY A 239 12.29 -14.41 4.23
C GLY A 239 10.86 -14.48 4.77
N LEU A 240 10.33 -15.68 5.01
CA LEU A 240 8.97 -15.91 5.50
C LEU A 240 8.88 -16.29 6.97
N ARG A 241 10.01 -16.59 7.65
CA ARG A 241 10.03 -17.05 9.05
C ARG A 241 9.25 -16.12 9.98
N GLU A 242 9.58 -14.83 9.94
CA GLU A 242 8.91 -13.82 10.78
C GLU A 242 7.42 -13.73 10.48
N VAL A 243 7.05 -13.76 9.21
CA VAL A 243 5.65 -13.66 8.77
C VAL A 243 4.83 -14.88 9.19
N VAL A 244 5.39 -16.08 9.02
CA VAL A 244 4.75 -17.34 9.46
C VAL A 244 4.52 -17.32 10.97
N MET A 245 5.50 -16.88 11.75
CA MET A 245 5.34 -16.72 13.21
C MET A 245 4.23 -15.72 13.55
N LYS A 246 4.22 -14.53 12.92
CA LYS A 246 3.20 -13.50 13.16
C LYS A 246 1.79 -14.02 12.89
N VAL A 247 1.59 -14.67 11.76
CA VAL A 247 0.27 -15.20 11.38
C VAL A 247 -0.14 -16.34 12.31
N ALA A 248 0.76 -17.26 12.63
CA ALA A 248 0.47 -18.35 13.57
C ALA A 248 0.10 -17.84 14.97
N MET A 249 0.68 -16.73 15.41
CA MET A 249 0.33 -16.11 16.71
C MET A 249 -0.99 -15.35 16.64
N ALA A 250 -1.34 -14.73 15.53
CA ALA A 250 -2.58 -14.00 15.35
C ALA A 250 -3.79 -14.93 15.20
N SER A 251 -3.60 -16.15 14.70
CA SER A 251 -4.67 -17.12 14.50
C SER A 251 -5.29 -17.55 15.83
N ARG A 252 -6.60 -17.78 15.84
CA ARG A 252 -7.42 -18.05 17.06
C ARG A 252 -7.06 -19.35 17.82
N GLY A 253 -6.05 -20.10 17.38
CA GLY A 253 -5.55 -21.32 18.04
C GLY A 253 -4.40 -21.10 19.03
N GLY A 254 -4.23 -19.89 19.57
CA GLY A 254 -3.06 -19.42 20.31
C GLY A 254 -2.60 -20.16 21.58
N GLY A 255 -3.32 -21.18 22.08
CA GLY A 255 -2.85 -22.00 23.20
C GLY A 255 -1.63 -22.87 22.86
N GLU A 256 -1.63 -23.46 21.69
CA GLU A 256 -0.50 -24.26 21.17
C GLU A 256 0.69 -23.38 20.75
N GLY A 257 0.43 -22.14 20.32
CA GLY A 257 1.47 -21.19 19.98
C GLY A 257 2.42 -20.86 21.14
N HIS A 258 1.93 -20.90 22.37
CA HIS A 258 2.73 -20.59 23.56
C HIS A 258 3.82 -21.65 23.81
N ALA A 259 3.46 -22.94 23.78
CA ALA A 259 4.42 -24.05 23.94
C ALA A 259 5.43 -24.07 22.78
N ALA A 260 4.96 -23.82 21.56
CA ALA A 260 5.78 -23.76 20.38
C ALA A 260 6.79 -22.60 20.41
N MET A 261 6.40 -21.43 20.95
CA MET A 261 7.32 -20.29 21.11
C MET A 261 8.37 -20.52 22.18
N ALA A 262 8.04 -21.20 23.28
CA ALA A 262 9.04 -21.61 24.28
C ALA A 262 10.06 -22.57 23.68
N THR A 263 9.62 -23.50 22.82
CA THR A 263 10.52 -24.41 22.07
C THR A 263 11.41 -23.65 21.09
N LEU A 264 10.86 -22.70 20.34
CA LEU A 264 11.65 -21.85 19.43
C LEU A 264 12.66 -21.00 20.19
N GLN A 265 12.33 -20.49 21.35
CA GLN A 265 13.24 -19.70 22.18
C GLN A 265 14.49 -20.48 22.59
N GLY A 266 14.35 -21.81 22.79
CA GLY A 266 15.47 -22.72 23.05
C GLY A 266 16.30 -23.07 21.82
N LEU A 267 15.72 -23.02 20.62
CA LEU A 267 16.38 -23.34 19.35
C LEU A 267 17.12 -22.14 18.73
N LEU A 268 16.85 -20.91 19.19
CA LEU A 268 17.35 -19.69 18.56
C LEU A 268 18.60 -19.16 19.27
N GLU A 269 19.75 -19.59 18.80
CA GLU A 269 21.06 -19.09 19.25
C GLU A 269 21.37 -17.66 18.79
N ARG A 270 20.73 -17.19 17.72
CA ARG A 270 21.02 -15.90 17.08
C ARG A 270 20.16 -14.77 17.65
N PRO A 271 20.74 -13.62 18.09
CA PRO A 271 19.97 -12.48 18.63
C PRO A 271 18.89 -11.94 17.68
N GLN A 272 19.16 -11.95 16.38
CA GLN A 272 18.21 -11.48 15.35
C GLN A 272 16.94 -12.34 15.28
N GLU A 273 17.08 -13.66 15.42
CA GLU A 273 15.95 -14.60 15.45
C GLU A 273 15.12 -14.41 16.72
N ARG A 274 15.77 -14.17 17.87
CA ARG A 274 15.06 -13.83 19.13
C ARG A 274 14.19 -12.58 19.00
N ASN A 275 14.69 -11.52 18.34
CA ASN A 275 13.91 -10.32 18.10
C ASN A 275 12.67 -10.59 17.22
N ARG A 276 12.78 -11.45 16.20
CA ARG A 276 11.64 -11.86 15.38
C ARG A 276 10.56 -12.58 16.19
N VAL A 277 10.97 -13.46 17.11
CA VAL A 277 10.04 -14.12 18.03
C VAL A 277 9.32 -13.10 18.90
N LEU A 278 10.05 -12.18 19.53
CA LEU A 278 9.48 -11.15 20.40
C LEU A 278 8.47 -10.26 19.64
N HIS A 279 8.83 -9.83 18.43
CA HIS A 279 7.92 -9.06 17.57
C HIS A 279 6.64 -9.86 17.21
N SER A 280 6.78 -11.17 17.00
CA SER A 280 5.64 -12.04 16.64
C SER A 280 4.68 -12.27 17.81
N LEU A 281 5.17 -12.27 19.06
CA LEU A 281 4.35 -12.36 20.26
C LEU A 281 3.34 -11.22 20.37
N GLY A 282 3.69 -10.01 19.90
CA GLY A 282 2.78 -8.86 19.88
C GLY A 282 1.53 -9.04 19.02
N TYR A 283 1.49 -10.06 18.16
CA TYR A 283 0.32 -10.41 17.34
C TYR A 283 -0.60 -11.45 17.98
N SER A 284 -0.24 -11.98 19.17
CA SER A 284 -1.05 -12.99 19.83
C SER A 284 -2.43 -12.44 20.24
N SER A 285 -3.47 -13.21 19.96
CA SER A 285 -4.83 -12.96 20.44
C SER A 285 -5.02 -13.40 21.92
N THR A 286 -4.04 -14.09 22.49
CA THR A 286 -4.11 -14.64 23.86
C THR A 286 -3.47 -13.65 24.85
N ARG A 287 -4.26 -13.14 25.80
CA ARG A 287 -3.85 -12.12 26.79
C ARG A 287 -2.59 -12.54 27.59
N SER A 288 -2.45 -13.79 27.94
CA SER A 288 -1.27 -14.34 28.64
C SER A 288 0.01 -14.25 27.83
N VAL A 289 -0.06 -14.49 26.52
CA VAL A 289 1.09 -14.37 25.60
C VAL A 289 1.47 -12.91 25.38
N LEU A 290 0.49 -12.01 25.28
CA LEU A 290 0.75 -10.56 25.20
C LEU A 290 1.46 -10.04 26.44
N VAL A 291 1.07 -10.47 27.64
CA VAL A 291 1.72 -10.06 28.90
C VAL A 291 3.16 -10.56 28.98
N LEU A 292 3.43 -11.79 28.55
CA LEU A 292 4.80 -12.35 28.49
C LEU A 292 5.65 -11.65 27.41
N GLY A 293 5.06 -11.38 26.25
CA GLY A 293 5.74 -10.63 25.18
C GLY A 293 6.14 -9.23 25.62
N LEU A 294 5.24 -8.49 26.26
CA LEU A 294 5.52 -7.17 26.86
C LEU A 294 6.56 -7.26 27.97
N GLY A 295 6.50 -8.27 28.84
CA GLY A 295 7.49 -8.50 29.90
C GLY A 295 8.88 -8.77 29.35
N LEU A 296 9.00 -9.59 28.31
CA LEU A 296 10.27 -9.90 27.64
C LEU A 296 10.82 -8.68 26.89
N VAL A 297 9.98 -7.91 26.20
CA VAL A 297 10.39 -6.67 25.53
C VAL A 297 10.86 -5.64 26.54
N MET A 298 10.15 -5.43 27.65
CA MET A 298 10.58 -4.53 28.74
C MET A 298 11.89 -4.98 29.37
N PHE A 299 12.06 -6.29 29.62
CA PHE A 299 13.29 -6.84 30.17
C PHE A 299 14.49 -6.65 29.24
N TYR A 300 14.30 -6.86 27.94
CA TYR A 300 15.35 -6.67 26.94
C TYR A 300 15.77 -5.21 26.77
N TYR A 301 14.82 -4.27 26.76
CA TYR A 301 15.13 -2.83 26.74
C TYR A 301 15.82 -2.37 28.05
N CYS A 302 15.42 -2.88 29.22
CA CYS A 302 16.08 -2.58 30.48
C CYS A 302 17.52 -3.14 30.55
N CYS A 303 17.76 -4.36 30.02
CA CYS A 303 19.10 -4.96 30.06
C CYS A 303 20.06 -4.39 28.99
N CYS A 304 19.57 -3.76 27.93
CA CYS A 304 20.41 -3.09 26.91
C CYS A 304 20.73 -1.63 27.23
N CYS A 305 20.15 -1.07 28.30
CA CYS A 305 20.41 0.29 28.78
C CYS A 305 21.35 0.34 30.00
N TRP A 306 22.06 -0.79 30.28
CA TRP A 306 23.13 -0.85 31.29
C TRP A 306 24.45 -1.28 30.65
#